data_f2c4697a41d9eb88b68d1cb639bc52f0
#
_entry.id   f2c4697a41d9eb88b68d1cb639bc52f0
#
_cell.length_a   1.000
_cell.length_b   1.000
_cell.length_c   1.000
_cell.angle_alpha   90.00
_cell.angle_beta   90.00
_cell.angle_gamma   90.00
#
_symmetry.space_group_name_H-M   'P 1'
#
loop_
_entity.id
_entity.type
_entity.pdbx_description
1 polymer ?
#
loop_
_entity_poly.entity_id
_entity_poly.type
_entity_poly.pdbx_seq_one_letter_code
_entity_poly.pdbx_strand_id
1 'polypeptide(L)'
;MVFLIGKVYANRILLPLQHLLKDLKRIRVNNLNVRLETFGNKDEWDELIRALNEMLDHLDTAFQAEKAFISNASHELNNPLTAIQGECEICLLKRRPAEEYEEALRRIADESRRISMLIKHLLFLSRHDEDILCRGAETVELAVLLQDLCRQYERVRFDVTGIGAGSELRADSHLLRVAFRNIIDNACKYSQEDVEVRMVRMEDGVKVEVLDHGVGIPEDDIRYIFNSFYRAGNVREYHGQGIGLSLSMRILKVYGGRISIDSCQGQYTKVTVIFKSSPKTK
;
A
#
# COMPACT_ATOMS: atom_id res chain seq x y z
N MET A 1 21.31 59.44 -5.43
CA MET A 1 20.19 58.73 -4.80
C MET A 1 19.75 57.49 -5.59
N VAL A 2 19.42 57.60 -6.88
CA VAL A 2 18.95 56.46 -7.73
C VAL A 2 19.94 55.29 -7.80
N PHE A 3 21.25 55.57 -7.91
CA PHE A 3 22.29 54.55 -8.00
C PHE A 3 22.45 53.73 -6.69
N LEU A 4 22.23 54.34 -5.55
CA LEU A 4 22.29 53.67 -4.24
C LEU A 4 21.07 52.72 -4.03
N ILE A 5 19.88 53.18 -4.43
CA ILE A 5 18.65 52.41 -4.39
C ILE A 5 18.77 51.19 -5.32
N GLY A 6 19.28 51.37 -6.56
CA GLY A 6 19.49 50.28 -7.51
C GLY A 6 20.47 49.23 -7.00
N LYS A 7 21.54 49.64 -6.31
CA LYS A 7 22.54 48.70 -5.74
C LYS A 7 21.99 47.91 -4.56
N VAL A 8 21.16 48.55 -3.72
CA VAL A 8 20.47 47.84 -2.61
C VAL A 8 19.46 46.83 -3.15
N TYR A 9 18.71 47.19 -4.20
CA TYR A 9 17.75 46.31 -4.86
C TYR A 9 18.45 45.08 -5.52
N ALA A 10 19.56 45.35 -6.23
CA ALA A 10 20.36 44.30 -6.86
C ALA A 10 20.91 43.29 -5.83
N ASN A 11 21.44 43.79 -4.73
CA ASN A 11 22.00 42.90 -3.69
C ASN A 11 20.94 42.17 -2.88
N ARG A 12 19.78 42.76 -2.64
CA ARG A 12 18.74 42.15 -1.81
C ARG A 12 17.81 41.20 -2.56
N ILE A 13 17.66 41.37 -3.86
CA ILE A 13 16.71 40.58 -4.66
C ILE A 13 17.43 39.75 -5.74
N LEU A 14 18.30 40.35 -6.55
CA LEU A 14 18.89 39.66 -7.69
C LEU A 14 19.98 38.66 -7.30
N LEU A 15 20.83 38.98 -6.32
CA LEU A 15 21.88 38.04 -5.88
C LEU A 15 21.30 36.78 -5.23
N PRO A 16 20.37 36.85 -4.26
CA PRO A 16 19.73 35.65 -3.71
C PRO A 16 19.06 34.79 -4.78
N LEU A 17 18.35 35.43 -5.73
CA LEU A 17 17.70 34.70 -6.83
C LEU A 17 18.72 33.97 -7.74
N GLN A 18 19.84 34.59 -8.06
CA GLN A 18 20.89 33.95 -8.86
C GLN A 18 21.51 32.74 -8.13
N HIS A 19 21.76 32.86 -6.81
CA HIS A 19 22.24 31.75 -5.98
C HIS A 19 21.23 30.59 -5.96
N LEU A 20 19.96 30.89 -5.69
CA LEU A 20 18.91 29.91 -5.68
C LEU A 20 18.77 29.18 -7.03
N LEU A 21 18.77 29.92 -8.15
CA LEU A 21 18.71 29.32 -9.48
C LEU A 21 19.93 28.46 -9.81
N LYS A 22 21.11 28.82 -9.33
CA LYS A 22 22.33 28.03 -9.50
C LYS A 22 22.24 26.72 -8.74
N ASP A 23 21.74 26.75 -7.51
CA ASP A 23 21.62 25.56 -6.66
C ASP A 23 20.50 24.65 -7.16
N LEU A 24 19.34 25.17 -7.54
CA LEU A 24 18.26 24.41 -8.17
C LEU A 24 18.72 23.69 -9.46
N LYS A 25 19.55 24.33 -10.29
CA LYS A 25 20.11 23.70 -11.50
C LYS A 25 21.04 22.53 -11.21
N ARG A 26 21.57 22.41 -10.01
CA ARG A 26 22.43 21.28 -9.59
C ARG A 26 21.63 20.09 -9.10
N ILE A 27 20.37 20.31 -8.71
CA ILE A 27 19.52 19.24 -8.24
C ILE A 27 19.10 18.37 -9.45
N ARG A 28 19.33 17.07 -9.33
CA ARG A 28 19.01 16.06 -10.33
C ARG A 28 18.30 14.90 -9.63
N VAL A 29 17.63 14.06 -10.38
CA VAL A 29 16.98 12.84 -9.87
C VAL A 29 17.94 11.95 -9.06
N ASN A 30 19.23 11.97 -9.41
CA ASN A 30 20.25 11.17 -8.74
C ASN A 30 20.83 11.80 -7.46
N ASN A 31 20.49 13.07 -7.14
CA ASN A 31 20.98 13.78 -5.96
C ASN A 31 19.89 14.63 -5.29
N LEU A 32 18.70 14.10 -5.19
CA LEU A 32 17.56 14.75 -4.52
C LEU A 32 17.78 14.99 -3.02
N ASN A 33 18.80 14.38 -2.43
CA ASN A 33 19.20 14.57 -1.03
C ASN A 33 19.87 15.93 -0.75
N VAL A 34 20.21 16.71 -1.79
CA VAL A 34 20.77 18.06 -1.64
C VAL A 34 19.67 19.00 -1.14
N ARG A 35 20.03 19.85 -0.17
CA ARG A 35 19.13 20.88 0.37
C ARG A 35 19.70 22.26 0.06
N LEU A 36 18.79 23.21 -0.15
CA LEU A 36 19.10 24.61 -0.37
C LEU A 36 19.44 25.27 0.97
N GLU A 37 20.52 26.06 1.01
CA GLU A 37 20.92 26.78 2.22
C GLU A 37 20.07 28.05 2.39
N THR A 38 19.57 28.28 3.60
CA THR A 38 18.86 29.51 3.96
C THR A 38 19.85 30.66 4.14
N PHE A 39 19.44 31.88 3.80
CA PHE A 39 20.28 33.07 3.99
C PHE A 39 20.34 33.57 5.44
N GLY A 40 19.50 33.00 6.34
CA GLY A 40 19.48 33.31 7.77
C GLY A 40 18.86 34.67 8.14
N ASN A 41 18.28 35.37 7.18
CA ASN A 41 17.67 36.71 7.36
C ASN A 41 16.25 36.65 7.93
N LYS A 42 15.63 35.46 8.00
CA LYS A 42 14.22 35.22 8.39
C LYS A 42 13.22 36.06 7.59
N ASP A 43 13.54 36.26 6.33
CA ASP A 43 12.71 36.98 5.36
C ASP A 43 11.96 36.02 4.43
N GLU A 44 11.28 36.57 3.41
CA GLU A 44 10.49 35.80 2.43
C GLU A 44 11.35 34.80 1.65
N TRP A 45 12.66 35.07 1.51
CA TRP A 45 13.59 34.16 0.86
C TRP A 45 13.83 32.86 1.68
N ASP A 46 13.98 33.00 2.99
CA ASP A 46 14.15 31.86 3.88
C ASP A 46 12.86 31.02 3.94
N GLU A 47 11.68 31.66 3.83
CA GLU A 47 10.40 30.94 3.74
C GLU A 47 10.27 30.16 2.42
N LEU A 48 10.63 30.79 1.29
CA LEU A 48 10.66 30.14 -0.01
C LEU A 48 11.62 28.94 -0.03
N ILE A 49 12.83 29.11 0.53
CA ILE A 49 13.82 28.02 0.59
C ILE A 49 13.30 26.86 1.45
N ARG A 50 12.62 27.13 2.57
CA ARG A 50 12.01 26.08 3.40
C ARG A 50 10.94 25.32 2.63
N ALA A 51 10.03 26.01 1.95
CA ALA A 51 8.99 25.39 1.14
C ALA A 51 9.58 24.53 0.00
N LEU A 52 10.65 24.99 -0.65
CA LEU A 52 11.37 24.23 -1.67
C LEU A 52 12.06 22.99 -1.09
N ASN A 53 12.67 23.11 0.10
CA ASN A 53 13.27 21.96 0.77
C ASN A 53 12.23 20.92 1.19
N GLU A 54 11.07 21.32 1.69
CA GLU A 54 9.95 20.42 1.97
C GLU A 54 9.47 19.68 0.71
N MET A 55 9.39 20.39 -0.42
CA MET A 55 9.06 19.75 -1.71
C MET A 55 10.14 18.76 -2.13
N LEU A 56 11.42 19.07 -1.95
CA LEU A 56 12.53 18.16 -2.23
C LEU A 56 12.50 16.94 -1.30
N ASP A 57 12.13 17.11 -0.03
CA ASP A 57 11.96 15.98 0.91
C ASP A 57 10.84 15.03 0.44
N HIS A 58 9.72 15.58 -0.01
CA HIS A 58 8.63 14.77 -0.57
C HIS A 58 9.06 14.05 -1.85
N LEU A 59 9.78 14.71 -2.74
CA LEU A 59 10.28 14.12 -3.99
C LEU A 59 11.31 13.01 -3.72
N ASP A 60 12.26 13.25 -2.82
CA ASP A 60 13.27 12.25 -2.45
C ASP A 60 12.60 11.01 -1.83
N THR A 61 11.67 11.21 -0.89
CA THR A 61 10.90 10.14 -0.27
C THR A 61 10.13 9.32 -1.32
N ALA A 62 9.43 9.98 -2.25
CA ALA A 62 8.69 9.31 -3.32
C ALA A 62 9.62 8.52 -4.25
N PHE A 63 10.77 9.10 -4.62
CA PHE A 63 11.74 8.45 -5.50
C PHE A 63 12.41 7.24 -4.83
N GLN A 64 12.77 7.34 -3.55
CA GLN A 64 13.32 6.21 -2.79
C GLN A 64 12.29 5.08 -2.64
N ALA A 65 11.02 5.42 -2.42
CA ALA A 65 9.93 4.44 -2.36
C ALA A 65 9.73 3.74 -3.72
N GLU A 66 9.78 4.48 -4.84
CA GLU A 66 9.68 3.91 -6.18
C GLU A 66 10.86 2.98 -6.49
N LYS A 67 12.09 3.40 -6.18
CA LYS A 67 13.30 2.59 -6.36
C LYS A 67 13.24 1.30 -5.54
N ALA A 68 12.82 1.39 -4.28
CA ALA A 68 12.63 0.23 -3.42
C ALA A 68 11.54 -0.71 -3.97
N PHE A 69 10.44 -0.16 -4.47
CA PHE A 69 9.36 -0.92 -5.11
C PHE A 69 9.86 -1.73 -6.32
N ILE A 70 10.60 -1.10 -7.24
CA ILE A 70 11.16 -1.78 -8.42
C ILE A 70 12.16 -2.88 -8.02
N SER A 71 13.04 -2.58 -7.06
CA SER A 71 14.03 -3.54 -6.57
C SER A 71 13.34 -4.77 -5.93
N ASN A 72 12.38 -4.53 -5.03
CA ASN A 72 11.67 -5.58 -4.34
C ASN A 72 10.79 -6.41 -5.31
N ALA A 73 10.12 -5.76 -6.27
CA ALA A 73 9.37 -6.44 -7.31
C ALA A 73 10.25 -7.39 -8.13
N SER A 74 11.45 -6.94 -8.50
CA SER A 74 12.42 -7.76 -9.23
C SER A 74 12.87 -8.97 -8.41
N HIS A 75 13.16 -8.80 -7.13
CA HIS A 75 13.52 -9.91 -6.22
C HIS A 75 12.37 -10.90 -6.05
N GLU A 76 11.14 -10.42 -5.82
CA GLU A 76 9.96 -11.28 -5.64
C GLU A 76 9.52 -12.01 -6.92
N LEU A 77 9.86 -11.48 -8.10
CA LEU A 77 9.66 -12.18 -9.38
C LEU A 77 10.75 -13.22 -9.66
N ASN A 78 12.01 -12.92 -9.33
CA ASN A 78 13.10 -13.82 -9.56
C ASN A 78 13.07 -15.09 -8.68
N ASN A 79 12.58 -14.99 -7.45
CA ASN A 79 12.51 -16.11 -6.53
C ASN A 79 11.71 -17.31 -7.09
N PRO A 80 10.42 -17.15 -7.47
CA PRO A 80 9.63 -18.25 -8.04
C PRO A 80 10.16 -18.69 -9.41
N LEU A 81 10.73 -17.78 -10.21
CA LEU A 81 11.33 -18.13 -11.48
C LEU A 81 12.53 -19.06 -11.30
N THR A 82 13.39 -18.77 -10.32
CA THR A 82 14.53 -19.63 -9.96
C THR A 82 14.04 -21.01 -9.47
N ALA A 83 12.95 -21.06 -8.69
CA ALA A 83 12.36 -22.32 -8.23
C ALA A 83 11.85 -23.16 -9.43
N ILE A 84 11.14 -22.53 -10.38
CA ILE A 84 10.69 -23.19 -11.61
C ILE A 84 11.87 -23.74 -12.42
N GLN A 85 12.91 -22.92 -12.61
CA GLN A 85 14.10 -23.34 -13.34
C GLN A 85 14.77 -24.54 -12.66
N GLY A 86 14.95 -24.48 -11.33
CA GLY A 86 15.52 -25.59 -10.56
C GLY A 86 14.72 -26.88 -10.68
N GLU A 87 13.39 -26.82 -10.59
CA GLU A 87 12.52 -28.00 -10.78
C GLU A 87 12.67 -28.60 -12.19
N CYS A 88 12.72 -27.74 -13.21
CA CYS A 88 12.94 -28.20 -14.59
C CYS A 88 14.31 -28.87 -14.76
N GLU A 89 15.39 -28.27 -14.24
CA GLU A 89 16.74 -28.82 -14.32
C GLU A 89 16.81 -30.17 -13.61
N ILE A 90 16.23 -30.29 -12.41
CA ILE A 90 16.17 -31.54 -11.65
C ILE A 90 15.42 -32.64 -12.43
N CYS A 91 14.31 -32.30 -13.10
CA CYS A 91 13.57 -33.24 -13.92
C CYS A 91 14.35 -33.71 -15.17
N LEU A 92 15.22 -32.85 -15.73
CA LEU A 92 15.99 -33.13 -16.92
C LEU A 92 17.31 -33.89 -16.66
N LEU A 93 17.82 -33.88 -15.41
CA LEU A 93 19.08 -34.53 -15.05
C LEU A 93 19.08 -36.05 -15.24
N LYS A 94 17.94 -36.71 -14.95
CA LYS A 94 17.78 -38.17 -15.10
C LYS A 94 16.31 -38.54 -15.25
N ARG A 95 16.06 -39.72 -15.83
CA ARG A 95 14.71 -40.29 -15.88
C ARG A 95 14.19 -40.56 -14.48
N ARG A 96 12.92 -40.24 -14.22
CA ARG A 96 12.22 -40.38 -12.95
C ARG A 96 10.89 -41.13 -13.15
N PRO A 97 10.29 -41.70 -12.07
CA PRO A 97 8.92 -42.19 -12.08
C PRO A 97 7.93 -41.09 -12.50
N ALA A 98 6.81 -41.48 -13.08
CA ALA A 98 5.79 -40.54 -13.57
C ALA A 98 5.24 -39.67 -12.42
N GLU A 99 5.12 -40.22 -11.22
CA GLU A 99 4.62 -39.56 -10.02
C GLU A 99 5.53 -38.36 -9.61
N GLU A 100 6.86 -38.53 -9.72
CA GLU A 100 7.80 -37.44 -9.41
C GLU A 100 7.70 -36.28 -10.44
N TYR A 101 7.47 -36.61 -11.71
CA TYR A 101 7.21 -35.58 -12.74
C TYR A 101 5.90 -34.84 -12.48
N GLU A 102 4.85 -35.56 -12.07
CA GLU A 102 3.57 -34.94 -11.74
C GLU A 102 3.68 -33.99 -10.56
N GLU A 103 4.39 -34.37 -9.51
CA GLU A 103 4.67 -33.49 -8.37
C GLU A 103 5.47 -32.24 -8.79
N ALA A 104 6.52 -32.39 -9.59
CA ALA A 104 7.32 -31.26 -10.10
C ALA A 104 6.46 -30.31 -10.95
N LEU A 105 5.61 -30.85 -11.84
CA LEU A 105 4.68 -30.05 -12.64
C LEU A 105 3.66 -29.30 -11.76
N ARG A 106 3.18 -29.88 -10.68
CA ARG A 106 2.29 -29.22 -9.72
C ARG A 106 3.01 -28.03 -9.04
N ARG A 107 4.26 -28.24 -8.55
CA ARG A 107 5.06 -27.14 -7.97
C ARG A 107 5.32 -26.02 -8.97
N ILE A 108 5.69 -26.35 -10.22
CA ILE A 108 5.89 -25.39 -11.31
C ILE A 108 4.59 -24.59 -11.59
N ALA A 109 3.45 -25.29 -11.64
CA ALA A 109 2.16 -24.64 -11.86
C ALA A 109 1.78 -23.69 -10.71
N ASP A 110 2.09 -24.05 -9.46
CA ASP A 110 1.86 -23.20 -8.29
C ASP A 110 2.71 -21.94 -8.32
N GLU A 111 4.01 -22.07 -8.61
CA GLU A 111 4.88 -20.91 -8.74
C GLU A 111 4.51 -20.00 -9.92
N SER A 112 4.07 -20.57 -11.04
CA SER A 112 3.55 -19.83 -12.19
C SER A 112 2.28 -19.03 -11.82
N ARG A 113 1.36 -19.63 -11.06
CA ARG A 113 0.18 -18.91 -10.54
C ARG A 113 0.58 -17.78 -9.61
N ARG A 114 1.58 -18.01 -8.75
CA ARG A 114 2.12 -16.99 -7.84
C ARG A 114 2.70 -15.79 -8.59
N ILE A 115 3.51 -16.03 -9.64
CA ILE A 115 4.03 -14.96 -10.52
C ILE A 115 2.88 -14.18 -11.17
N SER A 116 1.88 -14.88 -11.71
CA SER A 116 0.75 -14.26 -12.36
C SER A 116 -0.05 -13.33 -11.42
N MET A 117 -0.25 -13.75 -10.17
CA MET A 117 -0.90 -12.91 -9.15
C MET A 117 -0.03 -11.69 -8.80
N LEU A 118 1.28 -11.88 -8.61
CA LEU A 118 2.21 -10.80 -8.32
C LEU A 118 2.19 -9.73 -9.43
N ILE A 119 2.26 -10.13 -10.69
CA ILE A 119 2.18 -9.22 -11.85
C ILE A 119 0.86 -8.43 -11.83
N LYS A 120 -0.28 -9.09 -11.59
CA LYS A 120 -1.59 -8.42 -11.50
C LYS A 120 -1.61 -7.37 -10.38
N HIS A 121 -1.04 -7.67 -9.22
CA HIS A 121 -0.93 -6.74 -8.10
C HIS A 121 -0.04 -5.54 -8.44
N LEU A 122 1.13 -5.77 -9.06
CA LEU A 122 2.04 -4.71 -9.48
C LEU A 122 1.40 -3.79 -10.52
N LEU A 123 0.74 -4.36 -11.53
CA LEU A 123 0.01 -3.60 -12.55
C LEU A 123 -1.14 -2.79 -11.93
N PHE A 124 -1.82 -3.32 -10.92
CA PHE A 124 -2.85 -2.56 -10.21
C PHE A 124 -2.26 -1.39 -9.43
N LEU A 125 -1.15 -1.61 -8.71
CA LEU A 125 -0.46 -0.58 -7.95
C LEU A 125 0.13 0.53 -8.83
N SER A 126 0.41 0.27 -10.11
CA SER A 126 0.93 1.26 -11.06
C SER A 126 -0.16 2.08 -11.79
N ARG A 127 -1.45 1.69 -11.71
CA ARG A 127 -2.56 2.40 -12.40
C ARG A 127 -2.88 3.72 -11.74
N HIS A 128 -3.41 4.68 -12.51
CA HIS A 128 -4.00 5.91 -11.96
C HIS A 128 -5.38 5.63 -11.34
N ASP A 129 -5.75 6.38 -10.31
CA ASP A 129 -7.01 6.19 -9.58
C ASP A 129 -8.23 6.39 -10.51
N GLU A 130 -8.15 7.31 -11.47
CA GLU A 130 -9.19 7.57 -12.47
C GLU A 130 -9.47 6.35 -13.36
N ASP A 131 -8.42 5.62 -13.77
CA ASP A 131 -8.55 4.42 -14.58
C ASP A 131 -9.26 3.28 -13.84
N ILE A 132 -9.11 3.24 -12.52
CA ILE A 132 -9.76 2.25 -11.66
C ILE A 132 -11.24 2.60 -11.48
N LEU A 133 -11.55 3.88 -11.22
CA LEU A 133 -12.92 4.37 -11.02
C LEU A 133 -13.80 4.22 -12.27
N CYS A 134 -13.23 4.36 -13.47
CA CYS A 134 -13.95 4.26 -14.74
C CYS A 134 -14.36 2.83 -15.10
N ARG A 135 -13.83 1.80 -14.43
CA ARG A 135 -14.08 0.39 -14.78
C ARG A 135 -14.99 -0.26 -13.74
N GLY A 136 -16.20 -0.63 -14.18
CA GLY A 136 -17.03 -1.61 -13.46
C GLY A 136 -17.64 -1.17 -12.13
N ALA A 137 -17.73 0.13 -11.85
CA ALA A 137 -18.37 0.61 -10.62
C ALA A 137 -19.89 0.30 -10.65
N GLU A 138 -20.31 -0.62 -9.81
CA GLU A 138 -21.69 -1.04 -9.58
C GLU A 138 -22.13 -0.68 -8.15
N THR A 139 -23.40 -0.79 -7.86
CA THR A 139 -23.91 -0.67 -6.49
C THR A 139 -23.65 -1.98 -5.76
N VAL A 140 -22.72 -1.99 -4.81
CA VAL A 140 -22.33 -3.15 -4.02
C VAL A 140 -22.91 -3.04 -2.63
N GLU A 141 -23.65 -4.05 -2.19
CA GLU A 141 -24.07 -4.19 -0.81
C GLU A 141 -22.93 -4.83 0.01
N LEU A 142 -22.25 -4.01 0.80
CA LEU A 142 -21.03 -4.41 1.51
C LEU A 142 -21.26 -5.54 2.51
N ALA A 143 -22.44 -5.56 3.17
CA ALA A 143 -22.80 -6.62 4.12
C ALA A 143 -22.87 -7.99 3.46
N VAL A 144 -23.53 -8.07 2.29
CA VAL A 144 -23.63 -9.31 1.51
C VAL A 144 -22.26 -9.77 1.04
N LEU A 145 -21.45 -8.85 0.51
CA LEU A 145 -20.09 -9.16 0.06
C LEU A 145 -19.24 -9.73 1.19
N LEU A 146 -19.26 -9.11 2.38
CA LEU A 146 -18.49 -9.56 3.54
C LEU A 146 -19.01 -10.89 4.08
N GLN A 147 -20.34 -11.08 4.15
CA GLN A 147 -20.92 -12.33 4.58
C GLN A 147 -20.51 -13.50 3.69
N ASP A 148 -20.60 -13.30 2.36
CA ASP A 148 -20.17 -14.33 1.39
C ASP A 148 -18.69 -14.63 1.47
N LEU A 149 -17.88 -13.61 1.74
CA LEU A 149 -16.44 -13.75 1.89
C LEU A 149 -16.10 -14.52 3.18
N CYS A 150 -16.67 -14.13 4.31
CA CYS A 150 -16.40 -14.75 5.61
C CYS A 150 -16.84 -16.22 5.69
N ARG A 151 -17.90 -16.61 4.97
CA ARG A 151 -18.35 -18.01 4.87
C ARG A 151 -17.30 -18.96 4.27
N GLN A 152 -16.29 -18.44 3.56
CA GLN A 152 -15.22 -19.26 2.97
C GLN A 152 -14.16 -19.68 4.00
N TYR A 153 -14.23 -19.17 5.24
CA TYR A 153 -13.27 -19.40 6.30
C TYR A 153 -13.95 -20.08 7.52
N GLU A 154 -13.37 -21.14 8.00
CA GLU A 154 -13.91 -21.87 9.16
C GLU A 154 -13.78 -21.10 10.49
N ARG A 155 -12.71 -20.26 10.60
CA ARG A 155 -12.38 -19.51 11.82
C ARG A 155 -12.76 -18.03 11.78
N VAL A 156 -13.57 -17.60 10.80
CA VAL A 156 -14.00 -16.20 10.71
C VAL A 156 -15.46 -16.09 11.13
N ARG A 157 -15.70 -15.25 12.14
CA ARG A 157 -17.04 -14.93 12.63
C ARG A 157 -17.44 -13.54 12.11
N PHE A 158 -18.55 -13.50 11.42
CA PHE A 158 -19.08 -12.25 10.88
C PHE A 158 -20.28 -11.80 11.70
N ASP A 159 -20.20 -10.61 12.27
CA ASP A 159 -21.27 -9.95 13.00
C ASP A 159 -21.62 -8.60 12.35
N VAL A 160 -22.93 -8.34 12.32
CA VAL A 160 -23.48 -7.15 11.68
C VAL A 160 -24.41 -6.47 12.66
N THR A 161 -24.02 -5.26 13.10
CA THR A 161 -24.81 -4.50 14.06
C THR A 161 -25.37 -3.22 13.41
N GLY A 162 -26.68 -2.99 13.57
CA GLY A 162 -27.31 -1.71 13.21
C GLY A 162 -27.62 -1.51 11.72
N ILE A 163 -27.78 -2.58 10.92
CA ILE A 163 -28.05 -2.46 9.49
C ILE A 163 -29.54 -2.27 9.20
N GLY A 164 -29.85 -1.04 8.74
CA GLY A 164 -30.96 -0.73 7.84
C GLY A 164 -30.35 -0.20 6.54
N ALA A 165 -31.11 -0.07 5.46
CA ALA A 165 -30.66 0.40 4.14
C ALA A 165 -29.58 1.51 4.21
N GLY A 166 -28.42 1.30 3.57
CA GLY A 166 -27.33 2.28 3.53
C GLY A 166 -25.91 1.72 3.59
N SER A 167 -25.73 0.40 3.42
CA SER A 167 -24.42 -0.23 3.22
C SER A 167 -24.01 -0.32 1.74
N GLU A 168 -24.68 0.41 0.87
CA GLU A 168 -24.44 0.44 -0.56
C GLU A 168 -23.25 1.35 -0.87
N LEU A 169 -22.27 0.79 -1.59
CA LEU A 169 -21.12 1.51 -2.11
C LEU A 169 -21.09 1.41 -3.63
N ARG A 170 -20.75 2.49 -4.30
CA ARG A 170 -20.49 2.45 -5.73
C ARG A 170 -19.02 2.07 -5.96
N ALA A 171 -18.78 0.80 -6.29
CA ALA A 171 -17.45 0.22 -6.41
C ALA A 171 -17.45 -1.00 -7.33
N ASP A 172 -16.27 -1.47 -7.70
CA ASP A 172 -16.09 -2.79 -8.31
C ASP A 172 -16.10 -3.85 -7.20
N SER A 173 -17.11 -4.73 -7.22
CA SER A 173 -17.30 -5.80 -6.22
C SER A 173 -16.11 -6.76 -6.16
N HIS A 174 -15.48 -7.04 -7.31
CA HIS A 174 -14.29 -7.91 -7.35
C HIS A 174 -13.10 -7.27 -6.63
N LEU A 175 -12.85 -5.97 -6.84
CA LEU A 175 -11.76 -5.26 -6.17
C LEU A 175 -12.00 -5.14 -4.67
N LEU A 176 -13.23 -4.83 -4.24
CA LEU A 176 -13.57 -4.82 -2.80
C LEU A 176 -13.35 -6.20 -2.18
N ARG A 177 -13.77 -7.27 -2.87
CA ARG A 177 -13.54 -8.65 -2.43
C ARG A 177 -12.04 -8.95 -2.29
N VAL A 178 -11.20 -8.51 -3.22
CA VAL A 178 -9.74 -8.65 -3.14
C VAL A 178 -9.19 -7.91 -1.91
N ALA A 179 -9.63 -6.68 -1.67
CA ALA A 179 -9.15 -5.88 -0.54
C ALA A 179 -9.50 -6.53 0.81
N PHE A 180 -10.76 -6.91 1.00
CA PHE A 180 -11.18 -7.54 2.27
C PHE A 180 -10.62 -8.95 2.44
N ARG A 181 -10.48 -9.73 1.36
CA ARG A 181 -9.81 -11.03 1.41
C ARG A 181 -8.39 -10.90 1.91
N ASN A 182 -7.60 -9.97 1.40
CA ASN A 182 -6.23 -9.75 1.87
C ASN A 182 -6.16 -9.41 3.36
N ILE A 183 -7.13 -8.63 3.87
CA ILE A 183 -7.19 -8.27 5.30
C ILE A 183 -7.54 -9.52 6.13
N ILE A 184 -8.56 -10.28 5.73
CA ILE A 184 -9.00 -11.49 6.43
C ILE A 184 -7.93 -12.59 6.36
N ASP A 185 -7.30 -12.80 5.18
CA ASP A 185 -6.20 -13.77 5.02
C ASP A 185 -5.03 -13.44 5.96
N ASN A 186 -4.69 -12.15 6.11
CA ASN A 186 -3.67 -11.74 7.07
C ASN A 186 -4.08 -12.05 8.50
N ALA A 187 -5.30 -11.71 8.92
CA ALA A 187 -5.81 -12.02 10.26
C ALA A 187 -5.78 -13.53 10.55
N CYS A 188 -6.26 -14.36 9.61
CA CYS A 188 -6.23 -15.83 9.74
C CYS A 188 -4.81 -16.42 9.75
N LYS A 189 -3.90 -15.78 9.04
CA LYS A 189 -2.51 -16.25 8.90
C LYS A 189 -1.68 -15.97 10.14
N TYR A 190 -1.88 -14.82 10.76
CA TYR A 190 -1.08 -14.36 11.89
C TYR A 190 -1.70 -14.69 13.26
N SER A 191 -2.94 -15.23 13.28
CA SER A 191 -3.62 -15.72 14.47
C SER A 191 -3.93 -17.20 14.37
N GLN A 192 -3.89 -17.89 15.52
CA GLN A 192 -4.38 -19.27 15.68
C GLN A 192 -5.84 -19.30 16.18
N GLU A 193 -6.35 -18.18 16.69
CA GLU A 193 -7.70 -18.04 17.24
C GLU A 193 -8.70 -17.61 16.17
N ASP A 194 -9.97 -17.57 16.54
CA ASP A 194 -11.05 -17.07 15.69
C ASP A 194 -10.82 -15.59 15.36
N VAL A 195 -11.11 -15.24 14.11
CA VAL A 195 -11.05 -13.85 13.62
C VAL A 195 -12.46 -13.27 13.64
N GLU A 196 -12.61 -12.10 14.24
CA GLU A 196 -13.88 -11.37 14.28
C GLU A 196 -13.93 -10.33 13.17
N VAL A 197 -14.98 -10.41 12.34
CA VAL A 197 -15.30 -9.37 11.36
C VAL A 197 -16.59 -8.72 11.78
N ARG A 198 -16.54 -7.45 12.16
CA ARG A 198 -17.70 -6.70 12.63
C ARG A 198 -17.99 -5.55 11.68
N MET A 199 -19.23 -5.43 11.24
CA MET A 199 -19.72 -4.32 10.46
C MET A 199 -20.73 -3.49 11.26
N VAL A 200 -20.44 -2.18 11.38
CA VAL A 200 -21.26 -1.26 12.17
C VAL A 200 -21.65 -0.07 11.30
N ARG A 201 -22.94 0.28 11.34
CA ARG A 201 -23.40 1.52 10.71
C ARG A 201 -23.07 2.71 11.60
N MET A 202 -22.53 3.76 10.99
CA MET A 202 -22.29 5.07 11.58
C MET A 202 -23.31 6.09 11.04
N GLU A 203 -23.45 7.24 11.67
CA GLU A 203 -24.29 8.33 11.17
C GLU A 203 -23.90 8.75 9.75
N ASP A 204 -22.57 8.82 9.49
CA ASP A 204 -22.00 9.29 8.23
C ASP A 204 -21.41 8.16 7.36
N GLY A 205 -21.85 6.90 7.53
CA GLY A 205 -21.27 5.83 6.72
C GLY A 205 -21.25 4.47 7.37
N VAL A 206 -20.28 3.65 6.97
CA VAL A 206 -20.12 2.27 7.42
C VAL A 206 -18.69 2.04 7.90
N LYS A 207 -18.55 1.37 9.04
CA LYS A 207 -17.29 0.92 9.61
C LYS A 207 -17.24 -0.61 9.57
N VAL A 208 -16.13 -1.15 9.06
CA VAL A 208 -15.81 -2.57 9.11
C VAL A 208 -14.56 -2.75 9.96
N GLU A 209 -14.60 -3.63 10.93
CA GLU A 209 -13.48 -3.99 11.81
C GLU A 209 -13.16 -5.46 11.61
N VAL A 210 -11.88 -5.76 11.44
CA VAL A 210 -11.35 -7.12 11.42
C VAL A 210 -10.37 -7.22 12.58
N LEU A 211 -10.69 -8.07 13.57
CA LEU A 211 -9.90 -8.27 14.79
C LEU A 211 -9.35 -9.67 14.82
N ASP A 212 -8.07 -9.80 15.03
CA ASP A 212 -7.38 -11.05 15.32
C ASP A 212 -6.59 -10.97 16.64
N HIS A 213 -6.44 -12.10 17.32
CA HIS A 213 -5.64 -12.27 18.53
C HIS A 213 -4.34 -13.03 18.22
N GLY A 214 -3.58 -12.50 17.27
CA GLY A 214 -2.35 -13.10 16.77
C GLY A 214 -1.08 -12.47 17.34
N VAL A 215 -0.02 -12.58 16.57
CA VAL A 215 1.32 -12.08 16.94
C VAL A 215 1.42 -10.57 17.09
N GLY A 216 0.40 -9.82 16.67
CA GLY A 216 0.39 -8.37 16.68
C GLY A 216 1.50 -7.75 15.82
N ILE A 217 1.57 -6.41 15.81
CA ILE A 217 2.54 -5.64 15.04
C ILE A 217 3.34 -4.77 16.02
N PRO A 218 4.69 -4.77 15.95
CA PRO A 218 5.51 -3.84 16.73
C PRO A 218 5.16 -2.38 16.41
N GLU A 219 5.16 -1.51 17.41
CA GLU A 219 4.78 -0.09 17.29
C GLU A 219 5.61 0.64 16.22
N ASP A 220 6.91 0.37 16.17
CA ASP A 220 7.81 0.96 15.17
C ASP A 220 7.47 0.54 13.73
N ASP A 221 6.85 -0.62 13.54
CA ASP A 221 6.50 -1.16 12.22
C ASP A 221 5.14 -0.64 11.72
N ILE A 222 4.22 -0.22 12.59
CA ILE A 222 2.84 0.18 12.23
C ILE A 222 2.80 1.23 11.11
N ARG A 223 3.72 2.21 11.14
CA ARG A 223 3.79 3.25 10.11
C ARG A 223 4.25 2.76 8.73
N TYR A 224 4.86 1.58 8.65
CA TYR A 224 5.43 1.05 7.41
C TYR A 224 4.64 -0.10 6.79
N ILE A 225 3.69 -0.71 7.53
CA ILE A 225 2.97 -1.92 7.08
C ILE A 225 2.11 -1.72 5.81
N PHE A 226 1.79 -0.48 5.47
CA PHE A 226 1.11 -0.14 4.22
C PHE A 226 2.07 0.07 3.04
N ASN A 227 3.38 0.08 3.26
CA ASN A 227 4.36 0.14 2.19
C ASN A 227 4.42 -1.21 1.46
N SER A 228 4.44 -1.16 0.14
CA SER A 228 4.56 -2.38 -0.67
C SER A 228 5.85 -3.12 -0.35
N PHE A 229 5.75 -4.46 -0.21
CA PHE A 229 6.84 -5.38 0.15
C PHE A 229 7.36 -5.25 1.58
N TYR A 230 6.77 -4.36 2.39
CA TYR A 230 7.15 -4.26 3.80
C TYR A 230 6.60 -5.45 4.59
N ARG A 231 7.41 -5.95 5.51
CA ARG A 231 7.06 -7.02 6.45
C ARG A 231 7.64 -6.70 7.81
N ALA A 232 6.80 -6.70 8.83
CA ALA A 232 7.21 -6.48 10.20
C ALA A 232 8.27 -7.51 10.65
N GLY A 233 9.15 -7.10 11.55
CA GLY A 233 10.27 -7.91 12.00
C GLY A 233 9.86 -9.25 12.62
N ASN A 234 8.73 -9.28 13.32
CA ASN A 234 8.20 -10.45 14.04
C ASN A 234 7.48 -11.48 13.14
N VAL A 235 7.29 -11.20 11.85
CA VAL A 235 6.57 -12.10 10.92
C VAL A 235 7.43 -12.60 9.76
N ARG A 236 8.75 -12.56 9.88
CA ARG A 236 9.66 -13.00 8.80
C ARG A 236 9.53 -14.47 8.46
N GLU A 237 9.20 -15.32 9.42
CA GLU A 237 9.02 -16.77 9.25
C GLU A 237 7.70 -17.13 8.53
N TYR A 238 6.70 -16.27 8.53
CA TYR A 238 5.45 -16.48 7.83
C TYR A 238 5.61 -16.23 6.33
N HIS A 239 5.07 -17.09 5.47
CA HIS A 239 5.11 -16.88 4.03
C HIS A 239 4.31 -15.62 3.61
N GLY A 240 4.81 -14.82 2.67
CA GLY A 240 4.07 -13.68 2.11
C GLY A 240 4.99 -12.61 1.51
N GLN A 241 4.46 -11.88 0.52
CA GLN A 241 5.20 -10.92 -0.30
C GLN A 241 5.13 -9.47 0.22
N GLY A 242 4.32 -9.18 1.25
CA GLY A 242 4.16 -7.82 1.78
C GLY A 242 3.39 -6.86 0.86
N ILE A 243 2.59 -7.37 -0.08
CA ILE A 243 1.84 -6.54 -1.05
C ILE A 243 0.35 -6.43 -0.68
N GLY A 244 -0.20 -7.42 0.02
CA GLY A 244 -1.64 -7.51 0.26
C GLY A 244 -2.24 -6.28 0.94
N LEU A 245 -1.58 -5.77 1.99
CA LEU A 245 -2.10 -4.65 2.76
C LEU A 245 -2.00 -3.31 2.00
N SER A 246 -0.91 -3.07 1.27
CA SER A 246 -0.75 -1.90 0.40
C SER A 246 -1.77 -1.91 -0.74
N LEU A 247 -2.05 -3.07 -1.33
CA LEU A 247 -3.07 -3.26 -2.34
C LEU A 247 -4.47 -2.97 -1.77
N SER A 248 -4.79 -3.51 -0.58
CA SER A 248 -6.07 -3.25 0.09
C SER A 248 -6.25 -1.77 0.38
N MET A 249 -5.24 -1.11 0.95
CA MET A 249 -5.28 0.34 1.21
C MET A 249 -5.57 1.12 -0.07
N ARG A 250 -4.89 0.79 -1.17
CA ARG A 250 -5.09 1.49 -2.44
C ARG A 250 -6.50 1.28 -3.01
N ILE A 251 -6.98 0.04 -3.04
CA ILE A 251 -8.35 -0.27 -3.50
C ILE A 251 -9.38 0.49 -2.67
N LEU A 252 -9.28 0.40 -1.35
CA LEU A 252 -10.22 1.05 -0.45
C LEU A 252 -10.21 2.57 -0.62
N LYS A 253 -9.01 3.18 -0.74
CA LYS A 253 -8.85 4.62 -0.93
C LYS A 253 -9.50 5.12 -2.22
N VAL A 254 -9.37 4.39 -3.33
CA VAL A 254 -10.00 4.74 -4.63
C VAL A 254 -11.53 4.83 -4.49
N TYR A 255 -12.13 3.97 -3.66
CA TYR A 255 -13.59 4.00 -3.39
C TYR A 255 -13.97 4.83 -2.16
N GLY A 256 -13.11 5.76 -1.74
CA GLY A 256 -13.39 6.69 -0.62
C GLY A 256 -13.28 6.09 0.76
N GLY A 257 -12.80 4.86 0.89
CA GLY A 257 -12.55 4.19 2.15
C GLY A 257 -11.26 4.67 2.83
N ARG A 258 -11.27 4.71 4.15
CA ARG A 258 -10.07 4.92 4.99
C ARG A 258 -9.77 3.65 5.76
N ILE A 259 -8.51 3.23 5.74
CA ILE A 259 -8.04 2.08 6.52
C ILE A 259 -7.10 2.57 7.62
N SER A 260 -7.23 2.00 8.80
CA SER A 260 -6.33 2.21 9.94
C SER A 260 -6.08 0.90 10.67
N ILE A 261 -4.98 0.82 11.38
CA ILE A 261 -4.60 -0.34 12.17
C ILE A 261 -4.30 0.11 13.60
N ASP A 262 -4.81 -0.67 14.54
CA ASP A 262 -4.53 -0.62 15.97
C ASP A 262 -4.04 -2.01 16.36
N SER A 263 -2.84 -2.11 16.93
CA SER A 263 -2.23 -3.41 17.23
C SER A 263 -1.31 -3.34 18.43
N CYS A 264 -1.30 -4.41 19.21
CA CYS A 264 -0.36 -4.62 20.29
C CYS A 264 0.40 -5.92 20.05
N GLN A 265 1.73 -5.84 19.97
CA GLN A 265 2.58 -7.00 19.72
C GLN A 265 2.33 -8.10 20.75
N GLY A 266 2.09 -9.33 20.27
CA GLY A 266 1.80 -10.51 21.08
C GLY A 266 0.37 -10.58 21.64
N GLN A 267 -0.52 -9.66 21.25
CA GLN A 267 -1.88 -9.63 21.79
C GLN A 267 -2.96 -9.61 20.69
N TYR A 268 -2.96 -8.61 19.80
CA TYR A 268 -4.00 -8.47 18.78
C TYR A 268 -3.57 -7.57 17.62
N THR A 269 -4.29 -7.72 16.50
CA THR A 269 -4.33 -6.70 15.43
C THR A 269 -5.78 -6.42 15.06
N LYS A 270 -6.14 -5.14 15.03
CA LYS A 270 -7.44 -4.65 14.63
C LYS A 270 -7.31 -3.74 13.41
N VAL A 271 -7.81 -4.19 12.27
CA VAL A 271 -7.90 -3.41 11.04
C VAL A 271 -9.27 -2.77 10.97
N THR A 272 -9.32 -1.46 10.85
CA THR A 272 -10.57 -0.69 10.73
C THR A 272 -10.65 -0.05 9.36
N VAL A 273 -11.74 -0.28 8.65
CA VAL A 273 -12.07 0.35 7.36
C VAL A 273 -13.33 1.18 7.52
N ILE A 274 -13.28 2.45 7.10
CA ILE A 274 -14.41 3.37 7.18
C ILE A 274 -14.73 3.90 5.79
N PHE A 275 -15.98 3.71 5.33
CA PHE A 275 -16.54 4.38 4.17
C PHE A 275 -17.51 5.46 4.63
N LYS A 276 -17.24 6.69 4.25
CA LYS A 276 -18.18 7.80 4.52
C LYS A 276 -19.27 7.81 3.46
N SER A 277 -20.51 8.01 3.89
CA SER A 277 -21.63 8.26 2.98
C SER A 277 -21.36 9.57 2.23
N SER A 278 -21.36 9.54 0.89
CA SER A 278 -21.38 10.80 0.13
C SER A 278 -22.63 11.59 0.53
N PRO A 279 -22.53 12.90 0.80
CA PRO A 279 -23.72 13.71 1.03
C PRO A 279 -24.65 13.53 -0.18
N LYS A 280 -25.88 13.09 0.05
CA LYS A 280 -26.89 13.04 -1.00
C LYS A 280 -26.99 14.45 -1.58
N THR A 281 -26.47 14.62 -2.79
CA THR A 281 -26.75 15.83 -3.58
C THR A 281 -28.27 15.89 -3.76
N LYS A 282 -28.86 16.89 -3.14
CA LYS A 282 -30.30 17.22 -3.30
C LYS A 282 -30.54 17.76 -4.69
#